data_d586df615961fce62927fce7057b9258
#
_entry.id   d586df615961fce62927fce7057b9258
#
_cell.length_a   1.000
_cell.length_b   1.000
_cell.length_c   1.000
_cell.angle_alpha   90.00
_cell.angle_beta   90.00
_cell.angle_gamma   90.00
#
_symmetry.space_group_name_H-M   'P 1'
#
loop_
_entity.id
_entity.type
_entity.pdbx_description
1 polymer ?
#
loop_
_entity_poly.entity_id
_entity_poly.type
_entity_poly.pdbx_seq_one_letter_code
_entity_poly.pdbx_strand_id
1 'polypeptide(L)'
;MVRALLWPFLAASACLLVACTLPVSGNAPQSVESSVEKAGVDPSRSAMLIVRLEDGASWSSGGARVDERFVAASTSKIPHTLIAIETGAVSGPDEWFEWDGQARFLPAWNKSQTLADAFRNSTVWIYQTITPRIGSEALHGWLEAFGYGNADTGAPQDVTTYWLRGPLRISAREQVGFLTRLVRRELPLSARTYDLAVPVMLADEGEDWRLYAKTGWYSSDEAQDIGWYVGWLEQRSGAAQDTYVFAFNMDIEAPETDIPKRPEVVREALVEIGALPAP
;
A
#
# COMPACT_ATOMS: atom_id res chain seq x y z
N MET A 1 4.50 37.75 -56.99
CA MET A 1 5.46 37.38 -55.93
C MET A 1 4.66 36.71 -54.79
N VAL A 2 4.64 35.38 -54.75
CA VAL A 2 3.92 34.61 -53.76
C VAL A 2 4.97 34.04 -52.79
N ARG A 3 4.92 34.44 -51.53
CA ARG A 3 5.77 33.88 -50.45
C ARG A 3 5.09 32.64 -49.87
N ALA A 4 5.72 31.48 -50.04
CA ALA A 4 5.36 30.24 -49.39
C ALA A 4 5.80 30.28 -47.93
N LEU A 5 4.87 30.07 -47.00
CA LEU A 5 5.12 29.83 -45.56
C LEU A 5 5.38 28.34 -45.38
N LEU A 6 6.60 28.02 -44.95
CA LEU A 6 6.99 26.67 -44.46
C LEU A 6 6.55 26.50 -43.00
N TRP A 7 5.71 25.52 -42.75
CA TRP A 7 5.34 25.07 -41.40
C TRP A 7 6.36 24.04 -40.91
N PRO A 8 6.86 24.13 -39.69
CA PRO A 8 7.73 23.10 -39.16
C PRO A 8 6.92 21.89 -38.65
N PHE A 9 7.33 20.71 -39.05
CA PHE A 9 6.84 19.44 -38.55
C PHE A 9 7.23 19.30 -37.06
N LEU A 10 6.24 19.21 -36.18
CA LEU A 10 6.43 18.73 -34.79
C LEU A 10 6.61 17.22 -34.84
N ALA A 11 7.80 16.78 -34.50
CA ALA A 11 8.07 15.35 -34.24
C ALA A 11 7.42 14.96 -32.93
N ALA A 12 6.40 14.10 -32.99
CA ALA A 12 5.83 13.46 -31.84
C ALA A 12 6.82 12.42 -31.30
N SER A 13 7.46 12.72 -30.17
CA SER A 13 8.22 11.73 -29.41
C SER A 13 7.24 10.72 -28.77
N ALA A 14 7.20 9.51 -29.32
CA ALA A 14 6.54 8.40 -28.67
C ALA A 14 7.36 8.00 -27.43
N CYS A 15 6.87 8.35 -26.24
CA CYS A 15 7.34 7.76 -24.99
C CYS A 15 6.97 6.29 -24.99
N LEU A 16 7.94 5.42 -25.22
CA LEU A 16 7.81 3.99 -24.91
C LEU A 16 7.70 3.83 -23.39
N LEU A 17 6.50 3.50 -22.91
CA LEU A 17 6.30 2.99 -21.57
C LEU A 17 7.02 1.64 -21.45
N VAL A 18 8.23 1.67 -20.94
CA VAL A 18 8.92 0.46 -20.48
C VAL A 18 8.19 0.02 -19.21
N ALA A 19 7.35 -1.01 -19.33
CA ALA A 19 6.84 -1.74 -18.19
C ALA A 19 8.07 -2.32 -17.47
N CYS A 20 8.47 -1.74 -16.34
CA CYS A 20 9.46 -2.33 -15.44
C CYS A 20 8.86 -3.62 -14.87
N THR A 21 9.11 -4.74 -15.55
CA THR A 21 8.97 -6.06 -14.93
C THR A 21 10.07 -6.17 -13.88
N LEU A 22 9.69 -6.44 -12.63
CA LEU A 22 10.63 -6.81 -11.58
C LEU A 22 11.54 -7.90 -12.12
N PRO A 23 12.87 -7.89 -11.85
CA PRO A 23 13.70 -9.04 -12.10
C PRO A 23 13.25 -10.14 -11.13
N VAL A 24 12.33 -10.98 -11.57
CA VAL A 24 12.00 -12.21 -10.87
C VAL A 24 13.23 -13.08 -11.00
N SER A 25 13.90 -13.38 -9.90
CA SER A 25 14.83 -14.50 -9.81
C SER A 25 14.09 -15.68 -10.44
N GLY A 26 14.71 -16.39 -11.38
CA GLY A 26 14.05 -17.45 -12.17
C GLY A 26 13.62 -18.67 -11.35
N ASN A 27 13.63 -18.60 -10.03
CA ASN A 27 13.16 -19.62 -9.10
C ASN A 27 11.73 -19.34 -8.69
N ALA A 28 10.89 -20.37 -8.63
CA ALA A 28 9.55 -20.28 -8.06
C ALA A 28 9.64 -19.80 -6.60
N PRO A 29 8.65 -19.02 -6.11
CA PRO A 29 8.59 -18.64 -4.72
C PRO A 29 8.63 -19.85 -3.78
N GLN A 30 9.34 -19.74 -2.65
CA GLN A 30 9.28 -20.74 -1.59
C GLN A 30 7.93 -20.62 -0.87
N SER A 31 7.40 -21.74 -0.37
CA SER A 31 6.12 -21.72 0.37
C SER A 31 6.30 -21.20 1.78
N VAL A 32 5.33 -20.37 2.24
CA VAL A 32 5.12 -19.95 3.64
C VAL A 32 3.72 -20.32 4.14
N GLU A 33 3.12 -21.35 3.56
CA GLU A 33 1.80 -21.85 4.00
C GLU A 33 1.82 -22.30 5.44
N SER A 34 2.93 -22.89 5.91
CA SER A 34 3.13 -23.30 7.31
C SER A 34 2.96 -22.15 8.31
N SER A 35 3.46 -20.95 7.99
CA SER A 35 3.26 -19.77 8.84
C SER A 35 1.82 -19.30 8.87
N VAL A 36 1.12 -19.39 7.72
CA VAL A 36 -0.30 -19.03 7.62
C VAL A 36 -1.15 -19.96 8.46
N GLU A 37 -0.95 -21.28 8.33
CA GLU A 37 -1.65 -22.31 9.10
C GLU A 37 -1.36 -22.21 10.61
N LYS A 38 -0.09 -21.99 10.98
CA LYS A 38 0.33 -21.83 12.38
C LYS A 38 -0.35 -20.65 13.06
N ALA A 39 -0.59 -19.57 12.32
CA ALA A 39 -1.35 -18.42 12.81
C ALA A 39 -2.88 -18.64 12.78
N GLY A 40 -3.35 -19.84 12.45
CA GLY A 40 -4.76 -20.20 12.42
C GLY A 40 -5.55 -19.52 11.29
N VAL A 41 -4.91 -19.34 10.13
CA VAL A 41 -5.55 -18.82 8.92
C VAL A 41 -5.53 -19.90 7.85
N ASP A 42 -6.62 -20.01 7.08
CA ASP A 42 -6.74 -20.93 5.96
C ASP A 42 -5.96 -20.42 4.74
N PRO A 43 -4.92 -21.14 4.25
CA PRO A 43 -4.16 -20.74 3.08
C PRO A 43 -5.00 -20.62 1.81
N SER A 44 -6.10 -21.39 1.69
CA SER A 44 -6.99 -21.32 0.53
C SER A 44 -7.84 -20.04 0.48
N ARG A 45 -7.94 -19.33 1.62
CA ARG A 45 -8.73 -18.11 1.80
C ARG A 45 -7.86 -16.89 2.11
N SER A 46 -6.56 -17.02 1.86
CA SER A 46 -5.59 -15.97 2.06
C SER A 46 -4.53 -15.98 0.96
N ALA A 47 -3.78 -14.90 0.84
CA ALA A 47 -2.62 -14.86 -0.02
C ALA A 47 -1.52 -14.00 0.62
N MET A 48 -0.29 -14.48 0.52
CA MET A 48 0.91 -13.77 0.93
C MET A 48 1.93 -13.78 -0.20
N LEU A 49 2.61 -12.65 -0.38
CA LEU A 49 3.82 -12.54 -1.19
C LEU A 49 4.84 -11.71 -0.39
N ILE A 50 6.04 -12.26 -0.24
CA ILE A 50 7.21 -11.58 0.33
C ILE A 50 8.32 -11.60 -0.71
N VAL A 51 9.03 -10.49 -0.91
CA VAL A 51 10.18 -10.39 -1.82
C VAL A 51 11.32 -9.69 -1.09
N ARG A 52 12.50 -10.33 -1.06
CA ARG A 52 13.74 -9.69 -0.64
C ARG A 52 14.32 -8.91 -1.82
N LEU A 53 14.59 -7.63 -1.61
CA LEU A 53 14.94 -6.73 -2.72
C LEU A 53 16.37 -6.91 -3.23
N GLU A 54 17.28 -7.41 -2.40
CA GLU A 54 18.72 -7.51 -2.66
C GLU A 54 19.04 -8.58 -3.72
N ASP A 55 18.31 -9.69 -3.73
CA ASP A 55 18.54 -10.82 -4.64
C ASP A 55 17.28 -11.33 -5.35
N GLY A 56 16.11 -10.77 -5.05
CA GLY A 56 14.84 -11.18 -5.62
C GLY A 56 14.31 -12.51 -5.09
N ALA A 57 14.88 -13.04 -4.00
CA ALA A 57 14.31 -14.21 -3.33
C ALA A 57 12.88 -13.91 -2.91
N SER A 58 11.98 -14.89 -3.08
CA SER A 58 10.56 -14.67 -2.83
C SER A 58 9.90 -15.86 -2.14
N TRP A 59 8.88 -15.55 -1.36
CA TRP A 59 8.07 -16.51 -0.61
C TRP A 59 6.59 -16.21 -0.81
N SER A 60 5.76 -17.24 -0.92
CA SER A 60 4.33 -17.05 -1.14
C SER A 60 3.45 -18.13 -0.53
N SER A 61 2.18 -17.78 -0.31
CA SER A 61 1.07 -18.70 -0.04
C SER A 61 -0.17 -18.27 -0.83
N GLY A 62 -1.18 -19.16 -0.91
CA GLY A 62 -2.46 -18.85 -1.54
C GLY A 62 -2.49 -18.90 -3.08
N GLY A 63 -1.44 -19.43 -3.71
CA GLY A 63 -1.42 -19.74 -5.14
C GLY A 63 -1.85 -18.58 -6.04
N ALA A 64 -2.86 -18.81 -6.89
CA ALA A 64 -3.37 -17.82 -7.84
C ALA A 64 -3.99 -16.58 -7.18
N ARG A 65 -4.44 -16.67 -5.94
CA ARG A 65 -5.03 -15.54 -5.19
C ARG A 65 -4.06 -14.37 -5.03
N VAL A 66 -2.74 -14.61 -5.10
CA VAL A 66 -1.72 -13.54 -5.09
C VAL A 66 -1.96 -12.51 -6.20
N ASP A 67 -2.55 -12.94 -7.32
CA ASP A 67 -2.84 -12.12 -8.50
C ASP A 67 -4.30 -11.63 -8.54
N GLU A 68 -5.15 -12.09 -7.63
CA GLU A 68 -6.53 -11.61 -7.52
C GLU A 68 -6.60 -10.22 -6.92
N ARG A 69 -7.44 -9.37 -7.52
CA ARG A 69 -7.63 -8.00 -7.07
C ARG A 69 -8.80 -7.90 -6.10
N PHE A 70 -8.55 -7.31 -4.94
CA PHE A 70 -9.54 -7.01 -3.91
C PHE A 70 -9.63 -5.50 -3.66
N VAL A 71 -10.67 -5.07 -2.93
CA VAL A 71 -10.80 -3.66 -2.50
C VAL A 71 -9.56 -3.27 -1.70
N ALA A 72 -8.92 -2.16 -2.08
CA ALA A 72 -7.70 -1.67 -1.43
C ALA A 72 -7.92 -1.31 0.04
N ALA A 73 -9.11 -0.85 0.39
CA ALA A 73 -9.47 -0.39 1.72
C ALA A 73 -8.41 0.59 2.29
N SER A 74 -8.03 0.45 3.54
CA SER A 74 -7.09 1.38 4.18
C SER A 74 -5.63 1.20 3.77
N THR A 75 -5.26 0.21 2.93
CA THR A 75 -3.91 0.17 2.36
C THR A 75 -3.68 1.33 1.39
N SER A 76 -4.74 1.84 0.77
CA SER A 76 -4.72 3.04 -0.07
C SER A 76 -4.24 4.31 0.65
N LYS A 77 -4.22 4.32 1.97
CA LYS A 77 -3.68 5.45 2.73
C LYS A 77 -2.18 5.65 2.49
N ILE A 78 -1.44 4.61 2.06
CA ILE A 78 -0.05 4.76 1.63
C ILE A 78 0.04 5.71 0.44
N PRO A 79 -0.51 5.38 -0.75
CA PRO A 79 -0.47 6.31 -1.88
C PRO A 79 -1.19 7.64 -1.59
N HIS A 80 -2.30 7.65 -0.85
CA HIS A 80 -2.96 8.92 -0.51
C HIS A 80 -2.08 9.88 0.30
N THR A 81 -1.32 9.37 1.29
CA THR A 81 -0.38 10.18 2.08
C THR A 81 0.73 10.75 1.20
N LEU A 82 1.30 9.92 0.31
CA LEU A 82 2.31 10.34 -0.66
C LEU A 82 1.79 11.45 -1.57
N ILE A 83 0.64 11.23 -2.19
CA ILE A 83 0.01 12.18 -3.12
C ILE A 83 -0.36 13.48 -2.40
N ALA A 84 -0.93 13.39 -1.21
CA ALA A 84 -1.36 14.56 -0.46
C ALA A 84 -0.20 15.49 -0.10
N ILE A 85 0.96 14.92 0.29
CA ILE A 85 2.17 15.71 0.58
C ILE A 85 2.80 16.24 -0.71
N GLU A 86 2.88 15.43 -1.76
CA GLU A 86 3.48 15.83 -3.05
C GLU A 86 2.72 16.98 -3.71
N THR A 87 1.40 16.92 -3.69
CA THR A 87 0.53 17.95 -4.29
C THR A 87 0.35 19.19 -3.40
N GLY A 88 0.83 19.14 -2.15
CA GLY A 88 0.59 20.21 -1.18
C GLY A 88 -0.87 20.27 -0.66
N ALA A 89 -1.67 19.22 -0.91
CA ALA A 89 -3.02 19.10 -0.33
C ALA A 89 -2.97 18.99 1.20
N VAL A 90 -1.81 18.52 1.73
CA VAL A 90 -1.43 18.64 3.14
C VAL A 90 0.00 19.16 3.25
N SER A 91 0.29 19.91 4.30
CA SER A 91 1.61 20.51 4.54
C SER A 91 2.66 19.50 4.98
N GLY A 92 2.24 18.40 5.59
CA GLY A 92 3.11 17.33 6.10
C GLY A 92 2.44 16.46 7.15
N PRO A 93 3.21 15.57 7.80
CA PRO A 93 2.69 14.60 8.78
C PRO A 93 2.05 15.25 10.01
N ASP A 94 2.47 16.46 10.36
CA ASP A 94 2.00 17.19 11.55
C ASP A 94 0.77 18.06 11.27
N GLU A 95 0.24 18.08 10.04
CA GLU A 95 -0.98 18.82 9.75
C GLU A 95 -2.12 18.33 10.61
N TRP A 96 -2.76 19.28 11.32
CA TRP A 96 -3.81 19.03 12.29
C TRP A 96 -5.18 19.06 11.64
N PHE A 97 -6.02 18.07 11.99
CA PHE A 97 -7.41 17.94 11.55
C PHE A 97 -8.33 17.97 12.76
N GLU A 98 -9.16 19.00 12.84
CA GLU A 98 -10.15 19.13 13.90
C GLU A 98 -11.28 18.11 13.71
N TRP A 99 -11.63 17.43 14.82
CA TRP A 99 -12.76 16.51 14.84
C TRP A 99 -14.07 17.31 14.77
N ASP A 100 -14.98 16.85 13.91
CA ASP A 100 -16.28 17.45 13.66
C ASP A 100 -17.34 17.14 14.74
N GLY A 101 -16.96 16.44 15.82
CA GLY A 101 -17.88 16.04 16.90
C GLY A 101 -18.76 14.83 16.57
N GLN A 102 -18.68 14.27 15.36
CA GLN A 102 -19.50 13.11 15.00
C GLN A 102 -18.88 11.82 15.53
N ALA A 103 -19.64 11.02 16.29
CA ALA A 103 -19.23 9.72 16.76
C ALA A 103 -19.14 8.73 15.59
N ARG A 104 -18.00 8.04 15.49
CA ARG A 104 -17.72 7.02 14.49
C ARG A 104 -17.46 5.67 15.15
N PHE A 105 -17.50 4.62 14.35
CA PHE A 105 -17.39 3.23 14.78
C PHE A 105 -16.17 2.95 15.68
N LEU A 106 -14.97 3.44 15.31
CA LEU A 106 -13.78 3.25 16.11
C LEU A 106 -13.55 4.42 17.08
N PRO A 107 -13.43 4.18 18.39
CA PRO A 107 -13.19 5.25 19.38
C PRO A 107 -11.95 6.10 19.06
N ALA A 108 -10.89 5.51 18.49
CA ALA A 108 -9.67 6.21 18.08
C ALA A 108 -9.90 7.28 16.99
N TRP A 109 -11.05 7.25 16.30
CA TRP A 109 -11.42 8.21 15.26
C TRP A 109 -12.15 9.44 15.82
N ASN A 110 -12.62 9.38 17.07
CA ASN A 110 -13.49 10.37 17.69
C ASN A 110 -12.67 11.44 18.44
N LYS A 111 -11.68 11.99 17.77
CA LYS A 111 -10.81 13.07 18.28
C LYS A 111 -10.11 13.77 17.13
N SER A 112 -9.64 15.00 17.38
CA SER A 112 -8.72 15.69 16.47
C SER A 112 -7.36 14.98 16.41
N GLN A 113 -6.71 14.97 15.26
CA GLN A 113 -5.50 14.19 15.00
C GLN A 113 -4.59 14.90 13.99
N THR A 114 -3.30 14.59 14.05
CA THR A 114 -2.38 14.87 12.95
C THR A 114 -2.58 13.88 11.80
N LEU A 115 -2.01 14.17 10.62
CA LEU A 115 -1.98 13.22 9.52
C LEU A 115 -1.28 11.91 9.91
N ALA A 116 -0.17 12.01 10.66
CA ALA A 116 0.57 10.83 11.13
C ALA A 116 -0.29 9.95 12.06
N ASP A 117 -1.02 10.56 12.99
CA ASP A 117 -1.95 9.83 13.87
C ASP A 117 -3.10 9.22 13.05
N ALA A 118 -3.62 9.94 12.07
CA ALA A 118 -4.68 9.45 11.19
C ALA A 118 -4.25 8.25 10.36
N PHE A 119 -2.99 8.21 9.90
CA PHE A 119 -2.43 7.04 9.22
C PHE A 119 -2.33 5.85 10.17
N ARG A 120 -1.75 6.05 11.36
CA ARG A 120 -1.59 5.01 12.40
C ARG A 120 -2.92 4.44 12.85
N ASN A 121 -3.89 5.31 13.15
CA ASN A 121 -5.24 4.94 13.60
C ASN A 121 -6.15 4.50 12.44
N SER A 122 -5.67 4.59 11.21
CA SER A 122 -6.46 4.32 9.99
C SER A 122 -7.72 5.18 9.87
N THR A 123 -7.69 6.42 10.34
CA THR A 123 -8.84 7.32 10.47
C THR A 123 -9.42 7.70 9.10
N VAL A 124 -10.57 7.16 8.77
CA VAL A 124 -11.17 7.29 7.43
C VAL A 124 -11.58 8.74 7.13
N TRP A 125 -12.26 9.42 8.05
CA TRP A 125 -12.81 10.75 7.79
C TRP A 125 -11.75 11.81 7.46
N ILE A 126 -10.53 11.67 7.97
CA ILE A 126 -9.43 12.58 7.62
C ILE A 126 -9.05 12.39 6.15
N TYR A 127 -8.92 11.15 5.68
CA TYR A 127 -8.64 10.89 4.27
C TYR A 127 -9.79 11.29 3.35
N GLN A 128 -11.03 11.19 3.83
CA GLN A 128 -12.21 11.73 3.14
C GLN A 128 -12.22 13.26 3.08
N THR A 129 -11.51 13.94 3.98
CA THR A 129 -11.27 15.39 3.92
C THR A 129 -10.11 15.74 2.97
N ILE A 130 -9.09 14.88 2.88
CA ILE A 130 -7.89 15.11 2.07
C ILE A 130 -8.17 14.85 0.58
N THR A 131 -8.82 13.75 0.23
CA THR A 131 -8.98 13.35 -1.18
C THR A 131 -9.72 14.37 -2.06
N PRO A 132 -10.75 15.10 -1.59
CA PRO A 132 -11.33 16.21 -2.35
C PRO A 132 -10.38 17.39 -2.57
N ARG A 133 -9.42 17.63 -1.67
CA ARG A 133 -8.41 18.70 -1.86
C ARG A 133 -7.46 18.39 -3.02
N ILE A 134 -7.24 17.08 -3.30
CA ILE A 134 -6.44 16.61 -4.42
C ILE A 134 -7.27 16.60 -5.72
N GLY A 135 -8.52 16.14 -5.63
CA GLY A 135 -9.43 15.97 -6.76
C GLY A 135 -9.33 14.60 -7.44
N SER A 136 -10.44 14.13 -7.99
CA SER A 136 -10.57 12.77 -8.56
C SER A 136 -9.64 12.53 -9.75
N GLU A 137 -9.53 13.49 -10.68
CA GLU A 137 -8.68 13.39 -11.87
C GLU A 137 -7.19 13.31 -11.50
N ALA A 138 -6.73 14.15 -10.56
CA ALA A 138 -5.35 14.11 -10.08
C ALA A 138 -5.05 12.82 -9.34
N LEU A 139 -5.97 12.33 -8.48
CA LEU A 139 -5.83 11.04 -7.80
C LEU A 139 -5.69 9.89 -8.79
N HIS A 140 -6.54 9.84 -9.83
CA HIS A 140 -6.45 8.83 -10.88
C HIS A 140 -5.07 8.86 -11.55
N GLY A 141 -4.61 10.01 -12.03
CA GLY A 141 -3.32 10.13 -12.70
C GLY A 141 -2.13 9.73 -11.80
N TRP A 142 -2.17 10.06 -10.51
CA TRP A 142 -1.14 9.62 -9.57
C TRP A 142 -1.16 8.12 -9.32
N LEU A 143 -2.35 7.51 -9.15
CA LEU A 143 -2.47 6.05 -8.96
C LEU A 143 -1.99 5.29 -10.20
N GLU A 144 -2.28 5.79 -11.43
CA GLU A 144 -1.72 5.24 -12.67
C GLU A 144 -0.18 5.35 -12.69
N ALA A 145 0.37 6.54 -12.39
CA ALA A 145 1.81 6.76 -12.35
C ALA A 145 2.53 5.87 -11.31
N PHE A 146 1.83 5.54 -10.22
CA PHE A 146 2.32 4.61 -9.20
C PHE A 146 2.16 3.14 -9.61
N GLY A 147 1.36 2.82 -10.62
CA GLY A 147 0.97 1.45 -10.94
C GLY A 147 0.18 0.80 -9.82
N TYR A 148 -0.69 1.56 -9.14
CA TYR A 148 -1.45 1.11 -7.97
C TYR A 148 -2.75 0.42 -8.39
N GLY A 149 -2.70 -0.89 -8.53
CA GLY A 149 -3.84 -1.72 -8.90
C GLY A 149 -4.45 -1.33 -10.25
N ASN A 150 -5.78 -1.23 -10.29
CA ASN A 150 -6.50 -0.76 -11.48
C ASN A 150 -6.58 0.78 -11.60
N ALA A 151 -6.06 1.53 -10.63
CA ALA A 151 -6.10 2.99 -10.55
C ALA A 151 -7.51 3.62 -10.67
N ASP A 152 -8.56 2.84 -10.56
CA ASP A 152 -9.93 3.29 -10.80
C ASP A 152 -10.47 4.08 -9.60
N THR A 153 -10.67 5.38 -9.80
CA THR A 153 -11.23 6.29 -8.79
C THR A 153 -12.74 6.48 -8.91
N GLY A 154 -13.39 5.77 -9.83
CA GLY A 154 -14.82 5.91 -10.09
C GLY A 154 -15.20 7.27 -10.68
N ALA A 155 -16.45 7.65 -10.48
CA ALA A 155 -16.93 8.97 -10.89
C ALA A 155 -16.42 10.06 -9.91
N PRO A 156 -16.37 11.35 -10.32
CA PRO A 156 -15.85 12.44 -9.47
C PRO A 156 -16.49 12.54 -8.07
N GLN A 157 -17.76 12.18 -7.94
CA GLN A 157 -18.47 12.15 -6.65
C GLN A 157 -17.98 11.05 -5.71
N ASP A 158 -17.29 10.02 -6.22
CA ASP A 158 -16.79 8.88 -5.45
C ASP A 158 -15.42 9.18 -4.79
N VAL A 159 -14.89 10.40 -4.97
CA VAL A 159 -13.57 10.84 -4.50
C VAL A 159 -13.32 10.59 -3.00
N THR A 160 -14.36 10.45 -2.18
CA THR A 160 -14.25 10.16 -0.74
C THR A 160 -14.47 8.69 -0.39
N THR A 161 -14.81 7.83 -1.37
CA THR A 161 -15.25 6.44 -1.09
C THR A 161 -14.68 5.40 -2.04
N TYR A 162 -14.05 5.79 -3.15
CA TYR A 162 -13.63 4.88 -4.21
C TYR A 162 -12.69 3.75 -3.75
N TRP A 163 -11.92 3.97 -2.67
CA TRP A 163 -11.04 2.96 -2.08
C TRP A 163 -11.70 2.11 -1.00
N LEU A 164 -12.91 2.50 -0.53
CA LEU A 164 -13.67 1.82 0.54
C LEU A 164 -14.77 0.93 -0.01
N ARG A 165 -15.57 1.45 -0.93
CA ARG A 165 -16.76 0.78 -1.52
C ARG A 165 -16.80 0.92 -3.04
N GLY A 166 -15.93 1.75 -3.60
CA GLY A 166 -15.88 2.03 -5.03
C GLY A 166 -15.04 1.01 -5.80
N PRO A 167 -14.62 1.34 -7.02
CA PRO A 167 -14.03 0.41 -7.97
C PRO A 167 -12.54 0.14 -7.79
N LEU A 168 -11.82 0.85 -6.91
CA LEU A 168 -10.39 0.63 -6.73
C LEU A 168 -10.09 -0.78 -6.22
N ARG A 169 -9.31 -1.52 -7.02
CA ARG A 169 -8.89 -2.90 -6.72
C ARG A 169 -7.39 -3.05 -6.90
N ILE A 170 -6.79 -3.90 -6.06
CA ILE A 170 -5.35 -4.20 -6.11
C ILE A 170 -5.11 -5.65 -5.67
N SER A 171 -4.11 -6.30 -6.24
CA SER A 171 -3.67 -7.64 -5.85
C SER A 171 -2.47 -7.57 -4.88
N ALA A 172 -2.15 -8.69 -4.23
CA ALA A 172 -0.97 -8.78 -3.37
C ALA A 172 0.31 -8.53 -4.19
N ARG A 173 0.40 -9.05 -5.41
CA ARG A 173 1.54 -8.81 -6.31
C ARG A 173 1.68 -7.33 -6.68
N GLU A 174 0.59 -6.66 -6.99
CA GLU A 174 0.61 -5.23 -7.31
C GLU A 174 0.97 -4.37 -6.09
N GLN A 175 0.52 -4.73 -4.89
CA GLN A 175 0.95 -4.10 -3.64
C GLN A 175 2.47 -4.20 -3.46
N VAL A 176 3.04 -5.42 -3.62
CA VAL A 176 4.49 -5.63 -3.54
C VAL A 176 5.22 -4.81 -4.61
N GLY A 177 4.72 -4.77 -5.84
CA GLY A 177 5.30 -3.97 -6.92
C GLY A 177 5.33 -2.48 -6.61
N PHE A 178 4.22 -1.93 -6.15
CA PHE A 178 4.12 -0.53 -5.72
C PHE A 178 5.06 -0.21 -4.54
N LEU A 179 5.06 -1.04 -3.50
CA LEU A 179 5.89 -0.85 -2.32
C LEU A 179 7.39 -0.98 -2.63
N THR A 180 7.76 -1.90 -3.54
CA THR A 180 9.15 -2.01 -4.03
C THR A 180 9.62 -0.71 -4.66
N ARG A 181 8.80 -0.09 -5.54
CA ARG A 181 9.11 1.21 -6.15
C ARG A 181 9.17 2.33 -5.10
N LEU A 182 8.30 2.30 -4.09
CA LEU A 182 8.34 3.24 -2.98
C LEU A 182 9.67 3.15 -2.21
N VAL A 183 10.05 1.95 -1.79
CA VAL A 183 11.28 1.68 -1.03
C VAL A 183 12.53 2.08 -1.83
N ARG A 184 12.57 1.77 -3.13
CA ARG A 184 13.67 2.14 -4.03
C ARG A 184 13.67 3.61 -4.45
N ARG A 185 12.68 4.40 -3.99
CA ARG A 185 12.48 5.80 -4.40
C ARG A 185 12.33 5.97 -5.92
N GLU A 186 11.66 5.02 -6.57
CA GLU A 186 11.40 5.00 -8.02
C GLU A 186 10.02 5.56 -8.41
N LEU A 187 9.20 5.96 -7.45
CA LEU A 187 7.97 6.68 -7.71
C LEU A 187 8.28 8.13 -8.12
N PRO A 188 7.46 8.76 -8.96
CA PRO A 188 7.69 10.14 -9.43
C PRO A 188 7.37 11.19 -8.36
N LEU A 189 8.07 11.12 -7.23
CA LEU A 189 7.88 11.96 -6.05
C LEU A 189 9.15 12.76 -5.76
N SER A 190 8.99 13.93 -5.17
CA SER A 190 10.09 14.74 -4.66
C SER A 190 10.78 14.06 -3.48
N ALA A 191 12.07 14.35 -3.27
CA ALA A 191 12.81 13.88 -2.09
C ALA A 191 12.10 14.29 -0.79
N ARG A 192 11.55 15.51 -0.74
CA ARG A 192 10.78 16.02 0.39
C ARG A 192 9.61 15.11 0.74
N THR A 193 8.87 14.63 -0.25
CA THR A 193 7.72 13.74 -0.01
C THR A 193 8.15 12.42 0.59
N TYR A 194 9.22 11.80 0.08
CA TYR A 194 9.78 10.60 0.68
C TYR A 194 10.19 10.82 2.14
N ASP A 195 10.90 11.92 2.40
CA ASP A 195 11.46 12.20 3.73
C ASP A 195 10.37 12.50 4.78
N LEU A 196 9.22 13.05 4.34
CA LEU A 196 8.07 13.34 5.23
C LEU A 196 7.11 12.15 5.36
N ALA A 197 6.85 11.42 4.27
CA ALA A 197 5.80 10.40 4.25
C ALA A 197 6.27 9.03 4.76
N VAL A 198 7.50 8.60 4.42
CA VAL A 198 7.98 7.26 4.80
C VAL A 198 8.01 7.05 6.32
N PRO A 199 8.49 8.00 7.14
CA PRO A 199 8.47 7.84 8.60
C PRO A 199 7.06 7.66 9.19
N VAL A 200 6.01 8.18 8.54
CA VAL A 200 4.62 8.01 8.99
C VAL A 200 4.18 6.53 8.96
N MET A 201 4.81 5.73 8.11
CA MET A 201 4.47 4.32 7.88
C MET A 201 5.14 3.38 8.88
N LEU A 202 6.05 3.87 9.75
CA LEU A 202 6.69 3.04 10.79
C LEU A 202 5.63 2.46 11.72
N ALA A 203 5.57 1.14 11.77
CA ALA A 203 4.60 0.38 12.56
C ALA A 203 5.24 -0.26 13.80
N ASP A 204 6.48 -0.71 13.69
CA ASP A 204 7.22 -1.35 14.77
C ASP A 204 8.74 -1.30 14.49
N GLU A 205 9.57 -1.38 15.53
CA GLU A 205 11.02 -1.40 15.39
C GLU A 205 11.69 -2.16 16.52
N GLY A 206 12.88 -2.69 16.23
CA GLY A 206 13.77 -3.32 17.21
C GLY A 206 15.19 -2.77 17.05
N GLU A 207 16.16 -3.41 17.71
CA GLU A 207 17.54 -2.96 17.69
C GLU A 207 18.11 -2.93 16.24
N ASP A 208 17.84 -4.01 15.49
CA ASP A 208 18.41 -4.21 14.15
C ASP A 208 17.36 -4.27 13.03
N TRP A 209 16.12 -3.85 13.27
CA TRP A 209 15.08 -3.89 12.25
C TRP A 209 14.05 -2.77 12.41
N ARG A 210 13.42 -2.40 11.29
CA ARG A 210 12.27 -1.50 11.23
C ARG A 210 11.20 -2.07 10.32
N LEU A 211 9.97 -2.10 10.81
CA LEU A 211 8.80 -2.56 10.10
C LEU A 211 7.91 -1.37 9.76
N TYR A 212 7.69 -1.14 8.48
CA TYR A 212 6.77 -0.14 7.96
C TYR A 212 5.56 -0.86 7.39
N ALA A 213 4.37 -0.49 7.82
CA ALA A 213 3.20 -1.24 7.40
C ALA A 213 1.90 -0.45 7.47
N LYS A 214 0.90 -0.98 6.75
CA LYS A 214 -0.47 -0.52 6.80
C LYS A 214 -1.45 -1.69 6.79
N THR A 215 -2.40 -1.65 7.73
CA THR A 215 -3.55 -2.55 7.74
C THR A 215 -4.66 -2.02 6.81
N GLY A 216 -5.45 -2.93 6.25
CA GLY A 216 -6.69 -2.64 5.55
C GLY A 216 -7.81 -3.58 6.02
N TRP A 217 -9.02 -3.08 6.03
CA TRP A 217 -10.22 -3.89 6.23
C TRP A 217 -11.35 -3.33 5.36
N TYR A 218 -11.81 -4.15 4.44
CA TYR A 218 -13.04 -3.95 3.71
C TYR A 218 -14.13 -4.77 4.38
N SER A 219 -15.25 -4.15 4.68
CA SER A 219 -16.44 -4.81 5.21
C SER A 219 -17.67 -4.43 4.40
N SER A 220 -18.51 -5.41 4.11
CA SER A 220 -19.72 -5.25 3.29
C SER A 220 -20.75 -6.32 3.68
N ASP A 221 -22.00 -5.91 3.69
CA ASP A 221 -23.13 -6.85 3.87
C ASP A 221 -23.39 -7.71 2.62
N GLU A 222 -22.81 -7.34 1.46
CA GLU A 222 -23.09 -7.96 0.16
C GLU A 222 -21.95 -8.81 -0.39
N ALA A 223 -20.75 -8.69 0.18
CA ALA A 223 -19.57 -9.39 -0.30
C ALA A 223 -18.68 -9.85 0.84
N GLN A 224 -17.75 -10.76 0.55
CA GLN A 224 -16.77 -11.26 1.51
C GLN A 224 -15.91 -10.11 2.05
N ASP A 225 -15.84 -10.00 3.37
CA ASP A 225 -14.92 -9.08 4.05
C ASP A 225 -13.46 -9.47 3.78
N ILE A 226 -12.63 -8.47 3.52
CA ILE A 226 -11.20 -8.67 3.20
C ILE A 226 -10.33 -7.90 4.18
N GLY A 227 -9.40 -8.62 4.79
CA GLY A 227 -8.35 -8.07 5.63
C GLY A 227 -7.02 -7.95 4.88
N TRP A 228 -6.30 -6.84 5.06
CA TRP A 228 -4.97 -6.59 4.49
C TRP A 228 -3.94 -6.28 5.55
N TYR A 229 -2.69 -6.69 5.30
CA TYR A 229 -1.50 -6.16 5.93
C TYR A 229 -0.38 -6.10 4.89
N VAL A 230 0.10 -4.89 4.60
CA VAL A 230 1.09 -4.64 3.54
C VAL A 230 2.17 -3.71 4.05
N GLY A 231 3.40 -3.87 3.53
CA GLY A 231 4.51 -3.06 4.01
C GLY A 231 5.87 -3.58 3.61
N TRP A 232 6.89 -3.19 4.37
CA TRP A 232 8.25 -3.70 4.23
C TRP A 232 8.99 -3.73 5.56
N LEU A 233 9.93 -4.64 5.65
CA LEU A 233 10.87 -4.78 6.76
C LEU A 233 12.26 -4.42 6.27
N GLU A 234 12.93 -3.52 6.98
CA GLU A 234 14.36 -3.26 6.86
C GLU A 234 15.08 -3.98 8.00
N GLN A 235 15.95 -4.94 7.67
CA GLN A 235 16.77 -5.67 8.62
C GLN A 235 18.23 -5.30 8.44
N ARG A 236 18.94 -5.04 9.52
CA ARG A 236 20.39 -4.80 9.54
C ARG A 236 21.11 -6.02 10.10
N SER A 237 22.12 -6.47 9.38
CA SER A 237 23.03 -7.54 9.83
C SER A 237 24.46 -7.05 9.68
N GLY A 238 25.01 -6.45 10.72
CA GLY A 238 26.29 -5.79 10.66
C GLY A 238 26.30 -4.62 9.66
N ALA A 239 27.13 -4.72 8.60
CA ALA A 239 27.19 -3.70 7.54
C ALA A 239 26.17 -3.93 6.40
N ALA A 240 25.52 -5.08 6.35
CA ALA A 240 24.50 -5.39 5.35
C ALA A 240 23.11 -4.94 5.82
N GLN A 241 22.26 -4.59 4.85
CA GLN A 241 20.85 -4.31 5.06
C GLN A 241 20.07 -5.15 4.04
N ASP A 242 19.15 -5.95 4.53
CA ASP A 242 18.17 -6.66 3.72
C ASP A 242 16.80 -6.00 3.85
N THR A 243 16.07 -5.92 2.73
CA THR A 243 14.73 -5.33 2.70
C THR A 243 13.73 -6.33 2.14
N TYR A 244 12.71 -6.62 2.94
CA TYR A 244 11.65 -7.58 2.61
C TYR A 244 10.34 -6.81 2.41
N VAL A 245 9.86 -6.74 1.17
CA VAL A 245 8.56 -6.14 0.85
C VAL A 245 7.50 -7.22 0.87
N PHE A 246 6.37 -6.95 1.51
CA PHE A 246 5.32 -7.94 1.67
C PHE A 246 3.91 -7.39 1.44
N ALA A 247 3.02 -8.26 1.00
CA ALA A 247 1.58 -8.04 1.01
C ALA A 247 0.87 -9.34 1.41
N PHE A 248 -0.05 -9.21 2.35
CA PHE A 248 -0.92 -10.28 2.82
C PHE A 248 -2.37 -9.84 2.76
N ASN A 249 -3.25 -10.71 2.25
CA ASN A 249 -4.70 -10.57 2.38
C ASN A 249 -5.35 -11.87 2.83
N MET A 250 -6.48 -11.73 3.50
CA MET A 250 -7.29 -12.87 3.95
C MET A 250 -8.76 -12.50 3.95
N ASP A 251 -9.61 -13.51 3.84
CA ASP A 251 -11.03 -13.38 4.14
C ASP A 251 -11.20 -13.15 5.64
N ILE A 252 -12.14 -12.29 6.00
CA ILE A 252 -12.54 -12.03 7.38
C ILE A 252 -13.93 -12.62 7.58
N GLU A 253 -14.04 -13.60 8.46
CA GLU A 253 -15.32 -14.24 8.85
C GLU A 253 -15.79 -13.76 10.21
N ALA A 254 -14.84 -13.67 11.15
CA ALA A 254 -15.06 -13.23 12.52
C ALA A 254 -14.13 -12.02 12.82
N PRO A 255 -14.59 -10.78 12.58
CA PRO A 255 -13.74 -9.59 12.66
C PRO A 255 -12.95 -9.47 13.97
N GLU A 256 -13.56 -9.84 15.10
CA GLU A 256 -12.94 -9.73 16.43
C GLU A 256 -11.70 -10.62 16.58
N THR A 257 -11.68 -11.79 15.93
CA THR A 257 -10.58 -12.76 15.97
C THR A 257 -9.66 -12.65 14.76
N ASP A 258 -10.19 -12.32 13.56
CA ASP A 258 -9.43 -12.38 12.33
C ASP A 258 -8.65 -11.09 12.06
N ILE A 259 -9.22 -9.94 12.46
CA ILE A 259 -8.53 -8.65 12.27
C ILE A 259 -7.15 -8.62 12.95
N PRO A 260 -6.97 -9.08 14.19
CA PRO A 260 -5.65 -9.15 14.84
C PRO A 260 -4.66 -10.09 14.17
N LYS A 261 -5.11 -11.19 13.55
CA LYS A 261 -4.23 -12.18 12.91
C LYS A 261 -3.42 -11.61 11.75
N ARG A 262 -3.91 -10.57 11.04
CA ARG A 262 -3.25 -10.04 9.86
C ARG A 262 -1.76 -9.68 10.08
N PRO A 263 -1.37 -8.89 11.10
CA PRO A 263 0.04 -8.65 11.40
C PRO A 263 0.75 -9.88 11.96
N GLU A 264 0.04 -10.74 12.71
CA GLU A 264 0.61 -11.96 13.31
C GLU A 264 1.10 -12.93 12.25
N VAL A 265 0.28 -13.22 11.23
CA VAL A 265 0.62 -14.12 10.11
C VAL A 265 1.89 -13.63 9.40
N VAL A 266 1.98 -12.33 9.09
CA VAL A 266 3.15 -11.78 8.42
C VAL A 266 4.38 -11.85 9.32
N ARG A 267 4.25 -11.57 10.62
CA ARG A 267 5.35 -11.70 11.56
C ARG A 267 5.86 -13.14 11.65
N GLU A 268 4.98 -14.14 11.74
CA GLU A 268 5.35 -15.54 11.71
C GLU A 268 6.11 -15.92 10.43
N ALA A 269 5.63 -15.47 9.27
CA ALA A 269 6.32 -15.72 8.01
C ALA A 269 7.71 -15.04 7.95
N LEU A 270 7.83 -13.81 8.43
CA LEU A 270 9.13 -13.12 8.49
C LEU A 270 10.10 -13.79 9.46
N VAL A 271 9.61 -14.38 10.54
CA VAL A 271 10.44 -15.19 11.46
C VAL A 271 10.85 -16.50 10.78
N GLU A 272 9.92 -17.21 10.12
CA GLU A 272 10.21 -18.48 9.43
C GLU A 272 11.31 -18.35 8.39
N ILE A 273 11.31 -17.24 7.62
CA ILE A 273 12.32 -17.00 6.59
C ILE A 273 13.62 -16.36 7.15
N GLY A 274 13.72 -16.15 8.47
CA GLY A 274 14.89 -15.58 9.13
C GLY A 274 15.05 -14.07 8.97
N ALA A 275 14.01 -13.37 8.52
CA ALA A 275 14.00 -11.92 8.36
C ALA A 275 13.75 -11.17 9.68
N LEU A 276 13.02 -11.77 10.63
CA LEU A 276 12.82 -11.26 11.99
C LEU A 276 13.35 -12.26 13.02
N PRO A 277 13.84 -11.79 14.18
CA PRO A 277 14.13 -12.67 15.30
C PRO A 277 12.85 -13.31 15.82
N ALA A 278 12.95 -14.53 16.36
CA ALA A 278 11.89 -15.12 17.14
C ALA A 278 11.59 -14.26 18.38
N PRO A 279 10.32 -14.18 18.82
CA PRO A 279 9.92 -13.39 19.99
C PRO A 279 10.55 -13.88 21.31
#